data_2bf6c3b4ac017ab53dbcf7f90b7a9ee8
#
_entry.id   2bf6c3b4ac017ab53dbcf7f90b7a9ee8
#
_cell.length_a   1.000
_cell.length_b   1.000
_cell.length_c   1.000
_cell.angle_alpha   90.00
_cell.angle_beta   90.00
_cell.angle_gamma   90.00
#
_symmetry.space_group_name_H-M   'P 1'
#
loop_
_entity.id
_entity.type
_entity.pdbx_description
1 polymer ?
#
loop_
_entity_poly.entity_id
_entity_poly.type
_entity_poly.pdbx_seq_one_letter_code
_entity_poly.pdbx_strand_id
1 'polypeptide(L)'
;MTTHSDSLEPSAALIRSAILPGWGQLYNGKPYKALFFAGAGVTLFSMAAAEQSALDDARSPQEHEDRIARRNTRILFFALSVTLASIDAYVDAHLARFADRWDVHTGPNGSRFTVYIDVPSKEN
;
A
#
# COMPACT_ATOMS: atom_id res chain seq x y z
N MET A 1 14.81 -25.53 -12.23
CA MET A 1 14.65 -24.31 -11.42
C MET A 1 13.19 -24.24 -10.99
N THR A 2 12.91 -24.65 -9.80
CA THR A 2 11.59 -24.47 -9.22
C THR A 2 11.47 -22.99 -8.86
N THR A 3 10.76 -22.21 -9.68
CA THR A 3 10.25 -20.93 -9.26
C THR A 3 9.25 -21.20 -8.14
N HIS A 4 9.72 -21.12 -6.90
CA HIS A 4 8.81 -20.87 -5.81
C HIS A 4 8.09 -19.58 -6.18
N SER A 5 6.84 -19.68 -6.58
CA SER A 5 5.93 -18.56 -6.44
C SER A 5 5.87 -18.28 -4.93
N ASP A 6 6.74 -17.40 -4.46
CA ASP A 6 6.64 -16.85 -3.12
C ASP A 6 5.22 -16.28 -3.03
N SER A 7 4.34 -17.03 -2.41
CA SER A 7 2.98 -16.57 -2.16
C SER A 7 3.07 -15.26 -1.43
N LEU A 8 2.59 -14.18 -2.07
CA LEU A 8 2.61 -12.84 -1.51
C LEU A 8 2.00 -12.88 -0.10
N GLU A 9 2.78 -12.56 0.90
CA GLU A 9 2.31 -12.54 2.27
C GLU A 9 1.63 -11.20 2.57
N PRO A 10 0.31 -11.20 2.88
CA PRO A 10 -0.42 -9.95 3.16
C PRO A 10 0.18 -9.14 4.30
N SER A 11 0.64 -9.80 5.36
CA SER A 11 1.32 -9.17 6.50
C SER A 11 2.63 -8.48 6.08
N ALA A 12 3.41 -9.11 5.23
CA ALA A 12 4.65 -8.54 4.70
C ALA A 12 4.39 -7.31 3.82
N ALA A 13 3.34 -7.34 3.00
CA ALA A 13 2.94 -6.20 2.18
C ALA A 13 2.46 -5.02 3.03
N LEU A 14 1.66 -5.29 4.07
CA LEU A 14 1.19 -4.29 5.01
C LEU A 14 2.35 -3.62 5.75
N ILE A 15 3.26 -4.40 6.32
CA ILE A 15 4.41 -3.88 7.08
C ILE A 15 5.30 -3.01 6.19
N ARG A 16 5.57 -3.45 4.95
CA ARG A 16 6.37 -2.66 4.00
C ARG A 16 5.73 -1.32 3.68
N SER A 17 4.42 -1.30 3.45
CA SER A 17 3.68 -0.05 3.20
C SER A 17 3.56 0.85 4.43
N ALA A 18 3.58 0.28 5.63
CA ALA A 18 3.59 1.05 6.87
C ALA A 18 4.93 1.75 7.12
N ILE A 19 6.05 1.13 6.68
CA ILE A 19 7.38 1.72 6.80
C ILE A 19 7.59 2.79 5.72
N LEU A 20 7.25 2.47 4.47
CA LEU A 20 7.39 3.38 3.34
C LEU A 20 6.16 3.28 2.44
N PRO A 21 5.37 4.37 2.28
CA PRO A 21 4.20 4.37 1.42
C PRO A 21 4.54 3.91 0.00
N GLY A 22 3.81 2.92 -0.51
CA GLY A 22 4.03 2.36 -1.83
C GLY A 22 4.97 1.14 -1.89
N TRP A 23 5.73 0.84 -0.84
CA TRP A 23 6.64 -0.32 -0.84
C TRP A 23 5.89 -1.65 -0.94
N GLY A 24 4.78 -1.79 -0.23
CA GLY A 24 3.93 -2.98 -0.31
C GLY A 24 3.33 -3.18 -1.71
N GLN A 25 3.00 -2.10 -2.41
CA GLN A 25 2.50 -2.17 -3.80
C GLN A 25 3.60 -2.62 -4.77
N LEU A 26 4.85 -2.20 -4.56
CA LEU A 26 5.99 -2.74 -5.33
C LEU A 26 6.18 -4.23 -5.07
N TYR A 27 6.09 -4.65 -3.82
CA TYR A 27 6.14 -6.05 -3.43
C TYR A 27 5.04 -6.89 -4.09
N ASN A 28 3.85 -6.31 -4.25
CA ASN A 28 2.70 -6.94 -4.91
C ASN A 28 2.78 -6.87 -6.46
N GLY A 29 3.85 -6.30 -7.03
CA GLY A 29 4.00 -6.13 -8.48
C GLY A 29 3.09 -5.06 -9.10
N LYS A 30 2.71 -4.04 -8.32
CA LYS A 30 1.82 -2.94 -8.76
C LYS A 30 2.55 -1.59 -8.78
N PRO A 31 3.44 -1.35 -9.75
CA PRO A 31 4.31 -0.16 -9.77
C PRO A 31 3.55 1.17 -9.88
N TYR A 32 2.40 1.20 -10.55
CA TYR A 32 1.59 2.42 -10.67
C TYR A 32 1.00 2.87 -9.33
N LYS A 33 0.48 1.91 -8.56
CA LYS A 33 0.00 2.17 -7.20
C LYS A 33 1.16 2.58 -6.28
N ALA A 34 2.29 1.90 -6.40
CA ALA A 34 3.50 2.22 -5.65
C ALA A 34 3.95 3.66 -5.89
N LEU A 35 3.99 4.10 -7.14
CA LEU A 35 4.35 5.47 -7.50
C LEU A 35 3.37 6.51 -6.94
N PHE A 36 2.07 6.20 -6.98
CA PHE A 36 1.04 7.09 -6.42
C PHE A 36 1.22 7.28 -4.92
N PHE A 37 1.30 6.19 -4.15
CA PHE A 37 1.43 6.27 -2.69
C PHE A 37 2.79 6.84 -2.25
N ALA A 38 3.87 6.47 -2.94
CA ALA A 38 5.19 7.03 -2.66
C ALA A 38 5.23 8.53 -2.96
N GLY A 39 4.68 8.95 -4.09
CA GLY A 39 4.60 10.36 -4.48
C GLY A 39 3.78 11.18 -3.49
N ALA A 40 2.62 10.70 -3.10
CA ALA A 40 1.79 11.35 -2.08
C ALA A 40 2.50 11.44 -0.73
N GLY A 41 3.14 10.34 -0.29
CA GLY A 41 3.89 10.29 0.97
C GLY A 41 5.06 11.27 0.98
N VAL A 42 5.89 11.27 -0.05
CA VAL A 42 7.04 12.19 -0.17
C VAL A 42 6.56 13.65 -0.19
N THR A 43 5.51 13.95 -0.95
CA THR A 43 4.97 15.32 -1.04
C THR A 43 4.47 15.80 0.32
N LEU A 44 3.62 15.02 1.00
CA LEU A 44 3.06 15.39 2.30
C LEU A 44 4.14 15.52 3.37
N PHE A 45 5.12 14.60 3.38
CA PHE A 45 6.25 14.67 4.30
C PHE A 45 7.10 15.92 4.06
N SER A 46 7.46 16.21 2.80
CA SER A 46 8.25 17.39 2.44
C SER A 46 7.53 18.69 2.81
N MET A 47 6.22 18.75 2.60
CA MET A 47 5.41 19.90 2.99
C MET A 47 5.34 20.09 4.51
N ALA A 48 5.24 19.01 5.27
CA ALA A 48 5.27 19.07 6.74
C ALA A 48 6.64 19.50 7.26
N ALA A 49 7.72 18.99 6.68
CA ALA A 49 9.10 19.37 7.01
C ALA A 49 9.37 20.85 6.68
N ALA A 50 8.84 21.35 5.56
CA ALA A 50 8.95 22.76 5.19
C ALA A 50 8.25 23.70 6.22
N GLU A 51 7.06 23.33 6.70
CA GLU A 51 6.40 24.10 7.76
C GLU A 51 7.18 24.03 9.09
N GLN A 52 7.75 22.88 9.41
CA GLN A 52 8.58 22.72 10.61
C GLN A 52 9.82 23.63 10.56
N SER A 53 10.53 23.66 9.44
CA SER A 53 11.71 24.50 9.28
C SER A 53 11.39 26.01 9.25
N ALA A 54 10.19 26.37 8.86
CA ALA A 54 9.74 27.77 8.81
C ALA A 54 9.11 28.28 10.13
N LEU A 55 9.00 27.44 11.15
CA LEU A 55 8.43 27.86 12.45
C LEU A 55 9.28 28.94 13.13
N ASP A 56 10.59 28.84 13.04
CA ASP A 56 11.53 29.80 13.65
C ASP A 56 11.51 31.17 12.92
N ASP A 57 11.05 31.19 11.67
CA ASP A 57 10.94 32.42 10.84
C ASP A 57 9.58 33.11 10.97
N ALA A 58 8.69 32.60 11.81
CA ALA A 58 7.36 33.20 12.01
C ALA A 58 7.48 34.61 12.63
N ARG A 59 6.85 35.57 11.94
CA ARG A 59 6.94 37.02 12.31
C ARG A 59 5.96 37.44 13.41
N SER A 60 4.97 36.60 13.69
CA SER A 60 3.94 36.87 14.71
C SER A 60 3.53 35.57 15.39
N PRO A 61 3.00 35.65 16.64
CA PRO A 61 2.44 34.48 17.32
C PRO A 61 1.35 33.76 16.51
N GLN A 62 0.52 34.52 15.83
CA GLN A 62 -0.58 33.99 15.02
C GLN A 62 -0.04 33.22 13.79
N GLU A 63 0.98 33.76 13.11
CA GLU A 63 1.65 33.06 12.01
C GLU A 63 2.28 31.74 12.48
N HIS A 64 2.87 31.74 13.68
CA HIS A 64 3.45 30.55 14.29
C HIS A 64 2.38 29.47 14.54
N GLU A 65 1.24 29.83 15.12
CA GLU A 65 0.12 28.92 15.33
C GLU A 65 -0.46 28.37 14.01
N ASP A 66 -0.60 29.22 12.98
CA ASP A 66 -1.07 28.82 11.66
C ASP A 66 -0.12 27.81 10.99
N ARG A 67 1.19 28.00 11.14
CA ARG A 67 2.21 27.06 10.63
C ARG A 67 2.15 25.72 11.35
N ILE A 68 1.98 25.71 12.67
CA ILE A 68 1.78 24.51 13.47
C ILE A 68 0.52 23.77 12.99
N ALA A 69 -0.58 24.45 12.79
CA ALA A 69 -1.83 23.88 12.33
C ALA A 69 -1.68 23.24 10.94
N ARG A 70 -1.03 23.93 9.99
CA ARG A 70 -0.74 23.38 8.65
C ARG A 70 0.18 22.18 8.72
N ARG A 71 1.25 22.23 9.51
CA ARG A 71 2.15 21.09 9.73
C ARG A 71 1.39 19.88 10.28
N ASN A 72 0.58 20.07 11.32
CA ASN A 72 -0.18 18.99 11.94
C ASN A 72 -1.18 18.37 10.96
N THR A 73 -1.86 19.20 10.17
CA THR A 73 -2.77 18.73 9.12
C THR A 73 -2.03 17.89 8.08
N ARG A 74 -0.85 18.31 7.63
CA ARG A 74 -0.05 17.56 6.66
C ARG A 74 0.47 16.24 7.22
N ILE A 75 0.86 16.22 8.50
CA ILE A 75 1.25 14.99 9.20
C ILE A 75 0.04 14.03 9.30
N LEU A 76 -1.14 14.55 9.60
CA LEU A 76 -2.36 13.76 9.65
C LEU A 76 -2.69 13.13 8.29
N PHE A 77 -2.62 13.89 7.20
CA PHE A 77 -2.81 13.36 5.85
C PHE A 77 -1.72 12.37 5.44
N PHE A 78 -0.49 12.60 5.88
CA PHE A 78 0.60 11.63 5.68
C PHE A 78 0.29 10.30 6.40
N ALA A 79 -0.09 10.35 7.67
CA ALA A 79 -0.48 9.16 8.44
C ALA A 79 -1.67 8.42 7.80
N LEU A 80 -2.67 9.17 7.33
CA LEU A 80 -3.81 8.60 6.60
C LEU A 80 -3.37 7.94 5.29
N SER A 81 -2.48 8.57 4.53
CA SER A 81 -1.92 8.01 3.30
C SER A 81 -1.16 6.70 3.55
N VAL A 82 -0.33 6.64 4.60
CA VAL A 82 0.38 5.42 5.03
C VAL A 82 -0.61 4.32 5.39
N THR A 83 -1.65 4.66 6.15
CA THR A 83 -2.68 3.69 6.57
C THR A 83 -3.42 3.12 5.36
N LEU A 84 -3.87 3.99 4.44
CA LEU A 84 -4.54 3.56 3.21
C LEU A 84 -3.63 2.70 2.32
N ALA A 85 -2.37 3.10 2.16
CA ALA A 85 -1.39 2.32 1.40
C ALA A 85 -1.17 0.92 2.01
N SER A 86 -1.12 0.83 3.34
CA SER A 86 -0.93 -0.43 4.07
C SER A 86 -2.13 -1.36 3.90
N ILE A 87 -3.35 -0.83 4.01
CA ILE A 87 -4.58 -1.57 3.81
C ILE A 87 -4.70 -2.05 2.34
N ASP A 88 -4.45 -1.16 1.37
CA ASP A 88 -4.50 -1.50 -0.05
C ASP A 88 -3.49 -2.60 -0.40
N ALA A 89 -2.26 -2.50 0.09
CA ALA A 89 -1.23 -3.52 -0.11
C ALA A 89 -1.60 -4.87 0.53
N TYR A 90 -2.19 -4.84 1.72
CA TYR A 90 -2.68 -6.04 2.39
C TYR A 90 -3.80 -6.72 1.61
N VAL A 91 -4.79 -5.95 1.15
CA VAL A 91 -5.92 -6.46 0.37
C VAL A 91 -5.44 -7.04 -0.96
N ASP A 92 -4.57 -6.33 -1.68
CA ASP A 92 -4.01 -6.80 -2.95
C ASP A 92 -3.24 -8.11 -2.79
N ALA A 93 -2.42 -8.24 -1.75
CA ALA A 93 -1.69 -9.48 -1.46
C ALA A 93 -2.63 -10.64 -1.07
N HIS A 94 -3.69 -10.33 -0.33
CA HIS A 94 -4.68 -11.33 0.05
C HIS A 94 -5.50 -11.83 -1.14
N LEU A 95 -5.89 -10.92 -2.03
CA LEU A 95 -6.59 -11.26 -3.27
C LEU A 95 -5.71 -12.08 -4.22
N ALA A 96 -4.42 -11.77 -4.33
CA ALA A 96 -3.48 -12.56 -5.12
C ALA A 96 -3.38 -14.00 -4.60
N ARG A 97 -3.26 -14.20 -3.29
CA ARG A 97 -3.27 -15.54 -2.68
C ARG A 97 -4.59 -16.28 -2.87
N PHE A 98 -5.70 -15.53 -2.88
CA PHE A 98 -7.01 -16.12 -3.14
C PHE A 98 -7.12 -16.55 -4.61
N ALA A 99 -6.67 -15.75 -5.55
CA ALA A 99 -6.66 -16.08 -6.97
C ALA A 99 -5.79 -17.30 -7.29
N ASP A 100 -4.62 -17.43 -6.66
CA ASP A 100 -3.74 -18.61 -6.81
C ASP A 100 -4.40 -19.90 -6.30
N ARG A 101 -5.27 -19.81 -5.32
CA ARG A 101 -6.03 -20.95 -4.80
C ARG A 101 -7.19 -21.36 -5.71
N TRP A 102 -7.68 -20.44 -6.50
CA TRP A 102 -8.77 -20.63 -7.44
C TRP A 102 -8.18 -20.54 -8.86
N ASP A 103 -7.68 -21.63 -9.41
CA ASP A 103 -7.27 -21.69 -10.79
C ASP A 103 -8.46 -21.46 -11.72
N VAL A 104 -8.61 -20.22 -12.17
CA VAL A 104 -9.61 -19.86 -13.18
C VAL A 104 -8.98 -20.08 -14.56
N HIS A 105 -9.13 -21.29 -15.10
CA HIS A 105 -8.75 -21.56 -16.48
C HIS A 105 -9.83 -21.06 -17.44
N THR A 106 -9.56 -19.98 -18.15
CA THR A 106 -10.31 -19.62 -19.35
C THR A 106 -9.94 -20.59 -20.47
N GLY A 107 -10.88 -21.41 -20.88
CA GLY A 107 -10.69 -22.28 -22.05
C GLY A 107 -10.44 -21.47 -23.32
N PRO A 108 -9.84 -22.09 -24.38
CA PRO A 108 -9.40 -21.39 -25.58
C PRO A 108 -10.50 -20.65 -26.36
N ASN A 109 -11.76 -20.86 -26.04
CA ASN A 109 -12.91 -20.21 -26.69
C ASN A 109 -13.60 -19.15 -25.81
N GLY A 110 -13.01 -18.74 -24.69
CA GLY A 110 -13.51 -17.59 -23.90
C GLY A 110 -14.88 -17.76 -23.21
N SER A 111 -15.55 -18.91 -23.37
CA SER A 111 -16.96 -19.05 -23.02
C SER A 111 -17.28 -20.00 -21.86
N ARG A 112 -16.28 -20.57 -21.19
CA ARG A 112 -16.51 -21.40 -20.00
C ARG A 112 -15.49 -21.13 -18.92
N PHE A 113 -15.94 -20.59 -17.81
CA PHE A 113 -15.17 -20.53 -16.56
C PHE A 113 -15.31 -21.89 -15.87
N THR A 114 -14.22 -22.66 -15.81
CA THR A 114 -14.18 -23.86 -14.98
C THR A 114 -13.41 -23.52 -13.71
N VAL A 115 -14.10 -23.48 -12.59
CA VAL A 115 -13.50 -23.28 -11.28
C VAL A 115 -13.13 -24.64 -10.71
N TYR A 116 -11.84 -24.94 -10.60
CA TYR A 116 -11.37 -26.11 -9.88
C TYR A 116 -11.11 -25.72 -8.42
N ILE A 117 -11.87 -26.33 -7.51
CA ILE A 117 -11.61 -26.26 -6.08
C ILE A 117 -10.70 -27.45 -5.75
N ASP A 118 -9.45 -27.18 -5.39
CA ASP A 118 -8.58 -28.19 -4.82
C ASP A 118 -9.04 -28.44 -3.38
N VAL A 119 -9.85 -29.45 -3.20
CA VAL A 119 -10.26 -29.92 -1.88
C VAL A 119 -9.17 -30.89 -1.42
N PRO A 120 -8.43 -30.57 -0.33
CA PRO A 120 -7.47 -31.52 0.20
C PRO A 120 -8.18 -32.83 0.56
N SER A 121 -7.86 -33.89 -0.17
CA SER A 121 -8.34 -35.24 0.16
C SER A 121 -7.83 -35.59 1.55
N LYS A 122 -8.76 -35.77 2.49
CA LYS A 122 -8.42 -36.41 3.76
C LYS A 122 -8.06 -37.87 3.43
N GLU A 123 -6.77 -38.15 3.35
CA GLU A 123 -6.34 -39.53 3.43
C GLU A 123 -6.62 -40.05 4.84
N ASN A 124 -7.47 -41.06 4.90
CA ASN A 124 -7.66 -41.87 6.11
C ASN A 124 -6.44 -42.77 6.34
#